data_c6687f8fa0ae830dd99d06fef3c0abfd
#
_entry.id   c6687f8fa0ae830dd99d06fef3c0abfd
#
_cell.length_a   1.000
_cell.length_b   1.000
_cell.length_c   1.000
_cell.angle_alpha   90.00
_cell.angle_beta   90.00
_cell.angle_gamma   90.00
#
_symmetry.space_group_name_H-M   'P 1'
#
loop_
_entity.id
_entity.type
_entity.pdbx_description
1 polymer ?
#
loop_
_entity_poly.entity_id
_entity_poly.type
_entity_poly.pdbx_seq_one_letter_code
_entity_poly.pdbx_strand_id
1 'polypeptide(L)'
;RNGEKLPEVRFGGFTEVWEKRKLNKVMSDFIVPMRDKPKEFSGEIPWTRIEDIEGKYLNDSLSGQYVSQAIIEKMNLKVIPKDSLIVSASATFGVVAIVTQDLITNQTFIGLVPEANFDLDFLYTLFQTPTVRTKMKFESAGSTIFYITRQTFENMQFLLPSYEEQQSIGSFFKNIDDTITLLQQKLNDYQSLKK
;
A
#
# COMPACT_ATOMS: atom_id res chain seq x y z
N ARG A 1 -11.93 -25.21 -20.28
CA ARG A 1 -12.52 -24.90 -18.96
C ARG A 1 -12.60 -23.39 -18.88
N ASN A 2 -13.81 -22.83 -18.84
CA ASN A 2 -14.03 -21.42 -18.54
C ASN A 2 -13.35 -21.16 -17.21
N GLY A 3 -12.31 -20.30 -17.17
CA GLY A 3 -11.58 -19.99 -15.96
C GLY A 3 -12.56 -19.42 -14.93
N GLU A 4 -12.83 -20.20 -13.92
CA GLU A 4 -13.73 -19.81 -12.83
C GLU A 4 -13.14 -18.56 -12.17
N LYS A 5 -13.90 -17.50 -12.19
CA LYS A 5 -13.59 -16.22 -11.55
C LYS A 5 -13.91 -16.27 -10.05
N LEU A 6 -13.65 -17.41 -9.42
CA LEU A 6 -13.87 -17.66 -8.02
C LEU A 6 -12.56 -18.07 -7.36
N PRO A 7 -12.30 -17.64 -6.13
CA PRO A 7 -11.15 -18.11 -5.35
C PRO A 7 -11.33 -19.60 -4.96
N GLU A 8 -10.23 -20.30 -4.75
CA GLU A 8 -10.26 -21.70 -4.27
C GLU A 8 -10.82 -21.84 -2.85
N VAL A 9 -10.62 -20.82 -2.02
CA VAL A 9 -11.14 -20.72 -0.64
C VAL A 9 -11.92 -19.44 -0.50
N ARG A 10 -13.11 -19.52 0.11
CA ARG A 10 -14.04 -18.40 0.25
C ARG A 10 -14.81 -18.48 1.56
N PHE A 11 -15.18 -17.34 2.12
CA PHE A 11 -16.09 -17.29 3.25
C PHE A 11 -17.48 -17.80 2.85
N GLY A 12 -18.15 -18.49 3.78
CA GLY A 12 -19.52 -18.94 3.55
C GLY A 12 -20.47 -17.75 3.34
N GLY A 13 -21.47 -17.96 2.48
CA GLY A 13 -22.49 -16.96 2.18
C GLY A 13 -22.25 -16.12 0.93
N PHE A 14 -21.03 -16.09 0.39
CA PHE A 14 -20.73 -15.39 -0.85
C PHE A 14 -20.75 -16.36 -2.04
N THR A 15 -21.58 -16.09 -3.03
CA THR A 15 -21.78 -16.94 -4.23
C THR A 15 -21.47 -16.20 -5.53
N GLU A 16 -21.39 -14.88 -5.51
CA GLU A 16 -21.20 -14.04 -6.69
C GLU A 16 -19.82 -14.24 -7.30
N VAL A 17 -19.72 -14.12 -8.61
CA VAL A 17 -18.46 -14.20 -9.35
C VAL A 17 -17.66 -12.92 -9.14
N TRP A 18 -16.38 -13.06 -8.90
CA TRP A 18 -15.48 -11.91 -8.82
C TRP A 18 -15.36 -11.20 -10.17
N GLU A 19 -15.44 -9.87 -10.13
CA GLU A 19 -15.39 -9.04 -11.32
C GLU A 19 -13.96 -8.62 -11.66
N LYS A 20 -13.65 -8.69 -12.95
CA LYS A 20 -12.37 -8.18 -13.46
C LYS A 20 -12.42 -6.67 -13.61
N ARG A 21 -11.65 -5.95 -12.80
CA ARG A 21 -11.60 -4.47 -12.82
C ARG A 21 -10.17 -3.97 -13.03
N LYS A 22 -10.05 -2.86 -13.76
CA LYS A 22 -8.78 -2.10 -13.86
C LYS A 22 -8.58 -1.29 -12.58
N LEU A 23 -7.32 -1.08 -12.16
CA LEU A 23 -7.00 -0.26 -10.99
C LEU A 23 -7.50 1.19 -11.12
N ASN A 24 -7.56 1.77 -12.32
CA ASN A 24 -8.15 3.10 -12.53
C ASN A 24 -9.68 3.17 -12.31
N LYS A 25 -10.32 2.05 -11.96
CA LYS A 25 -11.73 1.95 -11.54
C LYS A 25 -11.85 1.57 -10.06
N VAL A 26 -10.73 1.40 -9.39
CA VAL A 26 -10.60 1.01 -7.98
C VAL A 26 -9.98 2.15 -7.17
N MET A 27 -9.10 2.89 -7.81
CA MET A 27 -8.39 4.03 -7.22
C MET A 27 -8.90 5.34 -7.83
N SER A 28 -9.18 6.31 -6.98
CA SER A 28 -9.54 7.70 -7.37
C SER A 28 -8.33 8.48 -7.84
N ASP A 29 -7.13 8.19 -7.28
CA ASP A 29 -5.88 8.81 -7.74
C ASP A 29 -4.68 7.87 -7.60
N PHE A 30 -3.64 8.19 -8.40
CA PHE A 30 -2.33 7.56 -8.42
C PHE A 30 -1.27 8.65 -8.24
N ILE A 31 -0.72 8.75 -7.05
CA ILE A 31 0.21 9.82 -6.68
C ILE A 31 1.64 9.33 -6.88
N VAL A 32 2.32 9.90 -7.88
CA VAL A 32 3.74 9.63 -8.12
C VAL A 32 4.56 10.70 -7.43
N PRO A 33 5.37 10.35 -6.41
CA PRO A 33 6.21 11.30 -5.71
C PRO A 33 7.25 11.95 -6.62
N MET A 34 7.64 13.18 -6.26
CA MET A 34 8.69 13.89 -6.96
C MET A 34 10.05 13.23 -6.74
N ARG A 35 10.93 13.36 -7.75
CA ARG A 35 12.29 12.80 -7.70
C ARG A 35 13.17 13.52 -6.70
N ASP A 36 12.99 14.85 -6.61
CA ASP A 36 13.87 15.70 -5.84
C ASP A 36 13.52 15.65 -4.35
N LYS A 37 14.54 15.37 -3.53
CA LYS A 37 14.43 15.37 -2.08
C LYS A 37 14.51 16.82 -1.56
N PRO A 38 13.67 17.21 -0.57
CA PRO A 38 13.84 18.48 0.14
C PRO A 38 15.25 18.61 0.73
N LYS A 39 15.85 19.79 0.63
CA LYS A 39 17.15 20.09 1.24
C LYS A 39 17.02 20.52 2.70
N GLU A 40 15.86 21.02 3.06
CA GLU A 40 15.53 21.51 4.41
C GLU A 40 14.32 20.76 4.92
N PHE A 41 14.35 20.40 6.20
CA PHE A 41 13.27 19.72 6.89
C PHE A 41 12.83 20.59 8.05
N SER A 42 11.67 21.22 7.87
CA SER A 42 11.01 22.05 8.88
C SER A 42 9.51 22.05 8.57
N GLY A 43 8.66 21.68 9.50
CA GLY A 43 7.22 21.64 9.27
C GLY A 43 6.54 20.48 9.96
N GLU A 44 5.37 20.09 9.46
CA GLU A 44 4.49 19.13 10.13
C GLU A 44 4.16 17.90 9.27
N ILE A 45 4.37 17.96 7.95
CA ILE A 45 4.08 16.82 7.06
C ILE A 45 5.27 15.87 7.01
N PRO A 46 5.14 14.60 7.42
CA PRO A 46 6.25 13.65 7.45
C PRO A 46 6.83 13.41 6.05
N TRP A 47 8.16 13.41 5.97
CA TRP A 47 8.90 12.89 4.83
C TRP A 47 9.35 11.48 5.15
N THR A 48 8.78 10.51 4.45
CA THR A 48 8.93 9.09 4.77
C THR A 48 9.68 8.29 3.70
N ARG A 49 10.18 7.14 4.12
CA ARG A 49 10.90 6.17 3.29
C ARG A 49 10.47 4.75 3.66
N ILE A 50 11.07 3.77 3.01
CA ILE A 50 10.76 2.35 3.25
C ILE A 50 11.07 1.90 4.69
N GLU A 51 12.10 2.45 5.28
CA GLU A 51 12.51 2.16 6.67
C GLU A 51 11.55 2.72 7.72
N ASP A 52 10.67 3.63 7.36
CA ASP A 52 9.67 4.21 8.25
C ASP A 52 8.38 3.37 8.35
N ILE A 53 8.31 2.25 7.60
CA ILE A 53 7.15 1.35 7.62
C ILE A 53 7.21 0.46 8.87
N GLU A 54 6.18 0.55 9.71
CA GLU A 54 6.01 -0.27 10.90
C GLU A 54 4.86 -1.29 10.69
N GLY A 55 5.23 -2.55 10.46
CA GLY A 55 4.28 -3.61 10.15
C GLY A 55 3.53 -3.32 8.83
N LYS A 56 2.22 -3.10 8.91
CA LYS A 56 1.41 -2.74 7.74
C LYS A 56 1.16 -1.25 7.60
N TYR A 57 1.65 -0.42 8.52
CA TYR A 57 1.34 1.01 8.56
C TYR A 57 2.55 1.88 8.28
N LEU A 58 2.30 3.00 7.63
CA LEU A 58 3.23 4.12 7.52
C LEU A 58 2.59 5.31 8.23
N ASN A 59 3.07 5.56 9.45
CA ASN A 59 2.51 6.54 10.36
C ASN A 59 3.28 7.85 10.31
N ASP A 60 4.62 7.77 10.39
CA ASP A 60 5.45 8.94 10.65
C ASP A 60 6.87 8.75 10.08
N SER A 61 7.68 9.77 10.18
CA SER A 61 9.10 9.72 9.83
C SER A 61 9.94 9.36 11.05
N LEU A 62 10.48 8.13 11.10
CA LEU A 62 11.36 7.68 12.18
C LEU A 62 12.67 8.51 12.25
N SER A 63 13.05 9.15 11.16
CA SER A 63 14.20 10.05 11.10
C SER A 63 13.88 11.49 11.56
N GLY A 64 12.62 11.78 11.93
CA GLY A 64 12.18 13.12 12.35
C GLY A 64 12.23 14.16 11.21
N GLN A 65 12.08 13.73 9.96
CA GLN A 65 12.10 14.63 8.80
C GLN A 65 10.67 15.05 8.45
N TYR A 66 10.39 16.35 8.56
CA TYR A 66 9.09 16.92 8.25
C TYR A 66 9.23 18.06 7.26
N VAL A 67 8.20 18.28 6.44
CA VAL A 67 8.21 19.28 5.37
C VAL A 67 7.11 20.32 5.64
N SER A 68 7.44 21.59 5.50
CA SER A 68 6.48 22.67 5.64
C SER A 68 5.65 22.86 4.36
N GLN A 69 4.46 23.44 4.50
CA GLN A 69 3.58 23.77 3.37
C GLN A 69 4.29 24.64 2.32
N ALA A 70 5.12 25.58 2.76
CA ALA A 70 5.89 26.45 1.85
C ALA A 70 6.89 25.65 0.97
N ILE A 71 7.52 24.62 1.54
CA ILE A 71 8.44 23.74 0.78
C ILE A 71 7.65 22.86 -0.18
N ILE A 72 6.49 22.33 0.25
CA ILE A 72 5.60 21.54 -0.58
C ILE A 72 5.20 22.30 -1.84
N GLU A 73 4.75 23.54 -1.67
CA GLU A 73 4.34 24.41 -2.78
C GLU A 73 5.53 24.77 -3.69
N LYS A 74 6.64 25.23 -3.09
CA LYS A 74 7.85 25.63 -3.82
C LYS A 74 8.43 24.50 -4.68
N MET A 75 8.42 23.27 -4.17
CA MET A 75 8.98 22.10 -4.85
C MET A 75 7.91 21.29 -5.60
N ASN A 76 6.64 21.68 -5.54
CA ASN A 76 5.51 20.93 -6.08
C ASN A 76 5.50 19.46 -5.60
N LEU A 77 5.80 19.26 -4.32
CA LEU A 77 5.78 17.92 -3.73
C LEU A 77 4.36 17.39 -3.72
N LYS A 78 4.25 16.07 -3.82
CA LYS A 78 2.95 15.39 -3.82
C LYS A 78 2.70 14.80 -2.44
N VAL A 79 1.65 15.27 -1.79
CA VAL A 79 1.17 14.72 -0.53
C VAL A 79 0.31 13.49 -0.85
N ILE A 80 0.58 12.39 -0.16
CA ILE A 80 -0.24 11.18 -0.19
C ILE A 80 -1.20 11.30 1.01
N PRO A 81 -2.51 11.31 0.77
CA PRO A 81 -3.48 11.51 1.84
C PRO A 81 -3.59 10.27 2.74
N LYS A 82 -4.02 10.52 3.96
CA LYS A 82 -4.47 9.48 4.88
C LYS A 82 -5.43 8.50 4.19
N ASP A 83 -5.46 7.26 4.66
CA ASP A 83 -6.29 6.16 4.15
C ASP A 83 -5.98 5.79 2.69
N SER A 84 -4.75 6.07 2.25
CA SER A 84 -4.18 5.58 1.00
C SER A 84 -3.31 4.35 1.22
N LEU A 85 -2.99 3.65 0.13
CA LEU A 85 -1.89 2.68 0.10
C LEU A 85 -0.65 3.34 -0.49
N ILE A 86 0.51 2.97 -0.01
CA ILE A 86 1.75 3.11 -0.76
C ILE A 86 2.21 1.74 -1.23
N VAL A 87 2.69 1.68 -2.46
CA VAL A 87 3.20 0.45 -3.08
C VAL A 87 4.56 0.72 -3.67
N SER A 88 5.54 -0.12 -3.38
CA SER A 88 6.86 -0.01 -3.99
C SER A 88 6.77 -0.26 -5.50
N ALA A 89 7.08 0.76 -6.27
CA ALA A 89 7.00 0.78 -7.73
C ALA A 89 8.35 0.50 -8.40
N SER A 90 9.45 0.35 -7.61
CA SER A 90 10.80 0.10 -8.13
C SER A 90 11.65 -0.70 -7.16
N ALA A 91 12.73 -1.30 -7.66
CA ALA A 91 13.76 -2.04 -6.95
C ALA A 91 13.25 -3.20 -6.07
N THR A 92 12.43 -2.93 -5.07
CA THR A 92 11.91 -3.93 -4.12
C THR A 92 10.40 -4.05 -4.26
N PHE A 93 9.91 -4.77 -5.28
CA PHE A 93 8.48 -4.99 -5.45
C PHE A 93 7.85 -5.74 -4.28
N GLY A 94 6.64 -5.33 -3.94
CA GLY A 94 5.80 -6.01 -2.96
C GLY A 94 5.88 -5.45 -1.55
N VAL A 95 6.57 -4.32 -1.34
CA VAL A 95 6.40 -3.54 -0.12
C VAL A 95 5.13 -2.70 -0.28
N VAL A 96 4.22 -2.87 0.66
CA VAL A 96 2.93 -2.18 0.71
C VAL A 96 2.69 -1.72 2.14
N ALA A 97 2.17 -0.50 2.31
CA ALA A 97 1.72 -0.03 3.60
C ALA A 97 0.44 0.82 3.48
N ILE A 98 -0.32 0.88 4.57
CA ILE A 98 -1.46 1.78 4.73
C ILE A 98 -0.95 3.08 5.34
N VAL A 99 -1.30 4.19 4.71
CA VAL A 99 -0.97 5.54 5.16
C VAL A 99 -2.00 5.99 6.20
N THR A 100 -1.55 6.39 7.39
CA THR A 100 -2.43 6.74 8.52
C THR A 100 -2.57 8.23 8.78
N GLN A 101 -1.73 9.05 8.16
CA GLN A 101 -1.84 10.51 8.12
C GLN A 101 -1.30 11.02 6.79
N ASP A 102 -1.60 12.25 6.44
CA ASP A 102 -1.03 12.89 5.24
C ASP A 102 0.50 12.90 5.32
N LEU A 103 1.17 12.42 4.29
CA LEU A 103 2.62 12.34 4.25
C LEU A 103 3.19 12.51 2.83
N ILE A 104 4.49 12.67 2.77
CA ILE A 104 5.25 12.70 1.52
C ILE A 104 6.28 11.55 1.56
N THR A 105 6.47 10.88 0.45
CA THR A 105 7.47 9.82 0.31
C THR A 105 8.38 10.06 -0.89
N ASN A 106 9.41 9.25 -1.03
CA ASN A 106 10.31 9.31 -2.17
C ASN A 106 9.76 8.55 -3.40
N GLN A 107 10.43 8.69 -4.52
CA GLN A 107 10.04 8.09 -5.82
C GLN A 107 10.05 6.54 -5.87
N THR A 108 10.45 5.87 -4.80
CA THR A 108 10.43 4.39 -4.73
C THR A 108 8.99 3.86 -4.67
N PHE A 109 8.08 4.69 -4.16
CA PHE A 109 6.68 4.35 -3.99
C PHE A 109 5.78 5.06 -4.99
N ILE A 110 4.59 4.51 -5.16
CA ILE A 110 3.41 5.18 -5.71
C ILE A 110 2.31 5.16 -4.65
N GLY A 111 1.67 6.31 -4.45
CA GLY A 111 0.46 6.41 -3.62
C GLY A 111 -0.76 5.99 -4.44
N LEU A 112 -1.59 5.15 -3.86
CA LEU A 112 -2.84 4.67 -4.44
C LEU A 112 -3.97 5.10 -3.51
N VAL A 113 -4.82 6.00 -3.97
CA VAL A 113 -5.98 6.51 -3.20
C VAL A 113 -7.20 5.69 -3.60
N PRO A 114 -7.75 4.83 -2.74
CA PRO A 114 -8.91 4.03 -3.08
C PRO A 114 -10.17 4.88 -3.30
N GLU A 115 -11.06 4.40 -4.18
CA GLU A 115 -12.45 4.87 -4.22
C GLU A 115 -13.19 4.39 -2.97
N ALA A 116 -14.18 5.18 -2.51
CA ALA A 116 -14.90 4.94 -1.25
C ALA A 116 -15.65 3.60 -1.16
N ASN A 117 -15.90 2.96 -2.30
CA ASN A 117 -16.59 1.68 -2.39
C ASN A 117 -15.63 0.47 -2.46
N PHE A 118 -14.37 0.66 -2.04
CA PHE A 118 -13.39 -0.42 -1.89
C PHE A 118 -12.83 -0.43 -0.47
N ASP A 119 -12.66 -1.62 0.08
CA ASP A 119 -12.13 -1.81 1.43
C ASP A 119 -10.61 -1.71 1.43
N LEU A 120 -10.07 -0.84 2.28
CA LEU A 120 -8.64 -0.53 2.33
C LEU A 120 -7.81 -1.73 2.84
N ASP A 121 -8.29 -2.45 3.86
CA ASP A 121 -7.62 -3.62 4.41
C ASP A 121 -7.61 -4.79 3.41
N PHE A 122 -8.70 -4.95 2.64
CA PHE A 122 -8.74 -5.88 1.53
C PHE A 122 -7.71 -5.52 0.45
N LEU A 123 -7.68 -4.26 0.02
CA LEU A 123 -6.72 -3.81 -1.00
C LEU A 123 -5.27 -3.99 -0.53
N TYR A 124 -4.96 -3.67 0.72
CA TYR A 124 -3.67 -3.97 1.32
C TYR A 124 -3.33 -5.46 1.20
N THR A 125 -4.25 -6.33 1.61
CA THR A 125 -4.08 -7.78 1.53
C THR A 125 -3.88 -8.26 0.09
N LEU A 126 -4.67 -7.73 -0.86
CA LEU A 126 -4.55 -8.03 -2.28
C LEU A 126 -3.14 -7.74 -2.82
N PHE A 127 -2.61 -6.56 -2.50
CA PHE A 127 -1.26 -6.16 -2.94
C PHE A 127 -0.14 -6.97 -2.29
N GLN A 128 -0.39 -7.62 -1.16
CA GLN A 128 0.54 -8.56 -0.52
C GLN A 128 0.61 -9.91 -1.21
N THR A 129 -0.38 -10.27 -2.04
CA THR A 129 -0.43 -11.60 -2.66
C THR A 129 0.73 -11.85 -3.64
N PRO A 130 1.24 -13.09 -3.72
CA PRO A 130 2.24 -13.46 -4.71
C PRO A 130 1.78 -13.20 -6.15
N THR A 131 0.49 -13.36 -6.43
CA THR A 131 -0.11 -13.11 -7.75
C THR A 131 0.07 -11.65 -8.16
N VAL A 132 -0.22 -10.70 -7.28
CA VAL A 132 -0.04 -9.26 -7.57
C VAL A 132 1.43 -8.92 -7.72
N ARG A 133 2.30 -9.40 -6.83
CA ARG A 133 3.75 -9.19 -6.91
C ARG A 133 4.33 -9.72 -8.23
N THR A 134 3.94 -10.92 -8.64
CA THR A 134 4.36 -11.50 -9.90
C THR A 134 3.88 -10.67 -11.09
N LYS A 135 2.61 -10.24 -11.05
CA LYS A 135 2.06 -9.38 -12.10
C LYS A 135 2.81 -8.05 -12.18
N MET A 136 3.07 -7.39 -11.05
CA MET A 136 3.86 -6.16 -11.00
C MET A 136 5.24 -6.36 -11.63
N LYS A 137 5.90 -7.48 -11.34
CA LYS A 137 7.20 -7.83 -11.90
C LYS A 137 7.15 -8.01 -13.42
N PHE A 138 6.12 -8.67 -13.94
CA PHE A 138 5.94 -8.86 -15.39
C PHE A 138 5.63 -7.57 -16.13
N GLU A 139 4.87 -6.68 -15.51
CA GLU A 139 4.48 -5.38 -16.09
C GLU A 139 5.57 -4.31 -15.92
N SER A 140 6.65 -4.62 -15.18
CA SER A 140 7.74 -3.68 -14.95
C SER A 140 8.64 -3.53 -16.16
N ALA A 141 9.17 -2.33 -16.35
CA ALA A 141 10.17 -1.99 -17.35
C ALA A 141 11.56 -1.82 -16.72
N GLY A 142 12.61 -1.91 -17.53
CA GLY A 142 14.00 -1.71 -17.12
C GLY A 142 14.82 -2.99 -17.17
N SER A 143 16.13 -2.84 -17.36
CA SER A 143 17.07 -3.97 -17.45
C SER A 143 17.91 -4.16 -16.19
N THR A 144 18.20 -3.06 -15.48
CA THR A 144 19.03 -3.07 -14.27
C THR A 144 18.22 -2.71 -13.04
N ILE A 145 17.36 -1.69 -13.14
CA ILE A 145 16.41 -1.31 -12.11
C ILE A 145 15.02 -1.38 -12.72
N PHE A 146 14.21 -2.31 -12.22
CA PHE A 146 12.82 -2.46 -12.64
C PHE A 146 11.95 -1.37 -12.00
N TYR A 147 11.02 -0.82 -12.77
CA TYR A 147 10.04 0.14 -12.27
C TYR A 147 8.70 -0.04 -12.99
N ILE A 148 7.63 0.39 -12.34
CA ILE A 148 6.28 0.40 -12.92
C ILE A 148 5.83 1.84 -13.07
N THR A 149 5.38 2.19 -14.27
CA THR A 149 4.86 3.54 -14.54
C THR A 149 3.45 3.72 -13.97
N ARG A 150 3.03 4.97 -13.72
CA ARG A 150 1.65 5.29 -13.36
C ARG A 150 0.65 4.65 -14.34
N GLN A 151 0.86 4.82 -15.63
CA GLN A 151 -0.02 4.28 -16.68
C GLN A 151 -0.12 2.74 -16.61
N THR A 152 0.97 2.06 -16.30
CA THR A 152 0.96 0.61 -16.14
C THR A 152 0.12 0.21 -14.92
N PHE A 153 0.28 0.89 -13.78
CA PHE A 153 -0.57 0.67 -12.61
C PHE A 153 -2.05 0.88 -12.93
N GLU A 154 -2.42 2.00 -13.54
CA GLU A 154 -3.79 2.34 -13.92
C GLU A 154 -4.46 1.26 -14.77
N ASN A 155 -3.71 0.60 -15.64
CA ASN A 155 -4.20 -0.43 -16.54
C ASN A 155 -4.15 -1.86 -15.98
N MET A 156 -3.47 -2.10 -14.86
CA MET A 156 -3.46 -3.41 -14.21
C MET A 156 -4.88 -3.85 -13.89
N GLN A 157 -5.16 -5.13 -14.08
CA GLN A 157 -6.49 -5.71 -13.86
C GLN A 157 -6.42 -6.81 -12.82
N PHE A 158 -7.37 -6.80 -11.89
CA PHE A 158 -7.52 -7.80 -10.86
C PHE A 158 -8.97 -8.30 -10.80
N LEU A 159 -9.14 -9.52 -10.31
CA LEU A 159 -10.46 -10.04 -9.94
C LEU A 159 -10.76 -9.54 -8.54
N LEU A 160 -11.92 -8.92 -8.36
CA LEU A 160 -12.34 -8.31 -7.10
C LEU A 160 -13.73 -8.80 -6.72
N PRO A 161 -13.97 -9.13 -5.44
CA PRO A 161 -15.29 -9.49 -4.92
C PRO A 161 -16.20 -8.27 -4.76
N SER A 162 -17.44 -8.52 -4.32
CA SER A 162 -18.33 -7.47 -3.82
C SER A 162 -17.73 -6.74 -2.63
N TYR A 163 -18.21 -5.54 -2.32
CA TYR A 163 -17.70 -4.73 -1.21
C TYR A 163 -17.82 -5.44 0.14
N GLU A 164 -18.94 -6.11 0.37
CA GLU A 164 -19.22 -6.88 1.60
C GLU A 164 -18.23 -8.03 1.78
N GLU A 165 -17.87 -8.71 0.68
CA GLU A 165 -16.87 -9.76 0.74
C GLU A 165 -15.46 -9.17 0.93
N GLN A 166 -15.15 -8.01 0.31
CA GLN A 166 -13.91 -7.29 0.57
C GLN A 166 -13.75 -6.97 2.06
N GLN A 167 -14.79 -6.42 2.71
CA GLN A 167 -14.79 -6.14 4.14
C GLN A 167 -14.55 -7.39 4.99
N SER A 168 -15.19 -8.51 4.62
CA SER A 168 -15.00 -9.78 5.33
C SER A 168 -13.57 -10.30 5.21
N ILE A 169 -12.98 -10.24 4.03
CA ILE A 169 -11.59 -10.64 3.77
C ILE A 169 -10.63 -9.67 4.48
N GLY A 170 -10.81 -8.37 4.31
CA GLY A 170 -9.96 -7.34 4.91
C GLY A 170 -9.94 -7.44 6.43
N SER A 171 -11.11 -7.53 7.07
CA SER A 171 -11.24 -7.70 8.51
C SER A 171 -10.58 -8.98 9.03
N PHE A 172 -10.72 -10.09 8.31
CA PHE A 172 -10.09 -11.36 8.69
C PHE A 172 -8.56 -11.25 8.74
N PHE A 173 -7.95 -10.75 7.67
CA PHE A 173 -6.50 -10.61 7.62
C PHE A 173 -5.99 -9.52 8.57
N LYS A 174 -6.73 -8.43 8.74
CA LYS A 174 -6.41 -7.42 9.75
C LYS A 174 -6.34 -8.02 11.16
N ASN A 175 -7.30 -8.84 11.55
CA ASN A 175 -7.29 -9.50 12.86
C ASN A 175 -6.09 -10.45 13.03
N ILE A 176 -5.67 -11.12 11.96
CA ILE A 176 -4.45 -11.95 11.98
C ILE A 176 -3.20 -11.07 12.18
N ASP A 177 -3.07 -9.98 11.42
CA ASP A 177 -1.94 -9.06 11.53
C ASP A 177 -1.86 -8.43 12.95
N ASP A 178 -2.98 -7.99 13.50
CA ASP A 178 -3.09 -7.42 14.84
C ASP A 178 -2.67 -8.47 15.91
N THR A 179 -3.09 -9.73 15.73
CA THR A 179 -2.71 -10.84 16.62
C THR A 179 -1.21 -11.14 16.55
N ILE A 180 -0.62 -11.18 15.37
CA ILE A 180 0.81 -11.39 15.16
C ILE A 180 1.60 -10.26 15.84
N THR A 181 1.19 -9.01 15.64
CA THR A 181 1.83 -7.83 16.25
C THR A 181 1.79 -7.92 17.78
N LEU A 182 0.65 -8.25 18.35
CA LEU A 182 0.50 -8.42 19.81
C LEU A 182 1.39 -9.54 20.36
N LEU A 183 1.49 -10.66 19.65
CA LEU A 183 2.34 -11.78 20.09
C LEU A 183 3.83 -11.41 20.00
N GLN A 184 4.25 -10.67 18.99
CA GLN A 184 5.61 -10.16 18.86
C GLN A 184 5.97 -9.20 19.97
N GLN A 185 5.07 -8.26 20.33
CA GLN A 185 5.26 -7.36 21.47
C GLN A 185 5.44 -8.14 22.78
N LYS A 186 4.54 -9.08 23.07
CA LYS A 186 4.66 -9.93 24.26
C LYS A 186 5.98 -10.70 24.30
N LEU A 187 6.42 -11.24 23.18
CA LEU A 187 7.70 -11.96 23.10
C LEU A 187 8.88 -11.02 23.43
N ASN A 188 8.88 -9.81 22.90
CA ASN A 188 9.91 -8.81 23.19
C ASN A 188 9.92 -8.42 24.68
N ASP A 189 8.74 -8.23 25.28
CA ASP A 189 8.60 -7.94 26.70
C ASP A 189 9.17 -9.07 27.57
N TYR A 190 8.85 -10.33 27.27
CA TYR A 190 9.43 -11.49 27.96
C TYR A 190 10.96 -11.60 27.81
N GLN A 191 11.49 -11.25 26.65
CA GLN A 191 12.93 -11.24 26.42
C GLN A 191 13.65 -10.13 27.20
N SER A 192 13.01 -8.96 27.35
CA SER A 192 13.55 -7.84 28.12
C SER A 192 13.57 -8.10 29.64
N LEU A 193 12.59 -8.88 30.16
CA LEU A 193 12.53 -9.29 31.56
C LEU A 193 13.61 -10.32 31.94
N LYS A 194 14.25 -10.97 30.99
CA LYS A 194 15.31 -11.97 31.22
C LYS A 194 16.73 -11.38 31.23
N LYS A 195 16.86 -10.12 30.94
CA LYS A 195 18.14 -9.38 31.03
C LYS A 195 18.27 -8.65 32.33
#